data_f6bcea92765d819443845ab8a7ec1b52
#
_entry.id   f6bcea92765d819443845ab8a7ec1b52
#
_cell.length_a   1.000
_cell.length_b   1.000
_cell.length_c   1.000
_cell.angle_alpha   90.00
_cell.angle_beta   90.00
_cell.angle_gamma   90.00
#
_symmetry.space_group_name_H-M   'P 1'
#
loop_
_entity.id
_entity.type
_entity.pdbx_description
1 polymer ?
#
loop_
_entity_poly.entity_id
_entity_poly.type
_entity_poly.pdbx_seq_one_letter_code
_entity_poly.pdbx_strand_id
1 'polypeptide(L)'
;AQSDATIVNDSLSALTHINEDLLRSQPGTANFAQLLDNRDAELTKITKRLNVNISFGPNNDAVLSYNGSNILQGNSAGAFDVLQNANGTLAFHLNGASTATPADGALGGAFSSATVARQRLDSLDSLAVQFATDMNAWHAQGLTDANVAGGPLVSVGTTAASLAVVITNITDIAAKSSDGRLNGNLLNITTTRGNSSVEKGWTALIANHASMLNTAQTEQSAA
;
A
#
# COMPACT_ATOMS: atom_id res chain seq x y z
N ALA A 1 -6.78 -2.77 -9.60
CA ALA A 1 -7.76 -3.11 -8.56
C ALA A 1 -9.20 -2.78 -8.96
N GLN A 2 -9.51 -1.52 -9.37
CA GLN A 2 -10.89 -1.18 -9.79
C GLN A 2 -11.36 -2.03 -10.98
N SER A 3 -10.52 -2.17 -12.02
CA SER A 3 -10.81 -3.03 -13.17
C SER A 3 -11.01 -4.50 -12.77
N ASP A 4 -10.25 -5.01 -11.80
CA ASP A 4 -10.42 -6.39 -11.32
C ASP A 4 -11.73 -6.56 -10.56
N ALA A 5 -12.13 -5.59 -9.74
CA ALA A 5 -13.43 -5.60 -9.06
C ALA A 5 -14.58 -5.57 -10.09
N THR A 6 -14.47 -4.76 -11.15
CA THR A 6 -15.44 -4.75 -12.24
C THR A 6 -15.57 -6.14 -12.90
N ILE A 7 -14.45 -6.78 -13.22
CA ILE A 7 -14.47 -8.14 -13.82
C ILE A 7 -15.11 -9.16 -12.86
N VAL A 8 -14.84 -9.05 -11.55
CA VAL A 8 -15.51 -9.92 -10.56
C VAL A 8 -17.03 -9.67 -10.56
N ASN A 9 -17.48 -8.41 -10.57
CA ASN A 9 -18.89 -8.07 -10.60
C ASN A 9 -19.58 -8.55 -11.88
N ASP A 10 -18.94 -8.37 -13.03
CA ASP A 10 -19.47 -8.84 -14.32
C ASP A 10 -19.61 -10.38 -14.33
N SER A 11 -18.62 -11.09 -13.78
CA SER A 11 -18.66 -12.55 -13.66
C SER A 11 -19.71 -13.02 -12.66
N LEU A 12 -19.91 -12.32 -11.53
CA LEU A 12 -21.00 -12.60 -10.60
C LEU A 12 -22.38 -12.41 -11.26
N SER A 13 -22.54 -11.34 -12.05
CA SER A 13 -23.76 -11.10 -12.84
C SER A 13 -23.99 -12.18 -13.89
N ALA A 14 -22.95 -12.59 -14.61
CA ALA A 14 -23.06 -13.70 -15.56
C ALA A 14 -23.49 -15.01 -14.89
N LEU A 15 -22.91 -15.29 -13.71
CA LEU A 15 -23.26 -16.49 -12.94
C LEU A 15 -24.73 -16.51 -12.46
N THR A 16 -25.35 -15.34 -12.18
CA THR A 16 -26.79 -15.32 -11.86
C THR A 16 -27.63 -15.86 -13.02
N HIS A 17 -27.32 -15.44 -14.26
CA HIS A 17 -28.03 -15.93 -15.46
C HIS A 17 -27.76 -17.40 -15.72
N ILE A 18 -26.49 -17.83 -15.57
CA ILE A 18 -26.13 -19.25 -15.73
C ILE A 18 -26.86 -20.12 -14.70
N ASN A 19 -26.93 -19.67 -13.44
CA ASN A 19 -27.67 -20.37 -12.39
C ASN A 19 -29.17 -20.51 -12.73
N GLU A 20 -29.81 -19.44 -13.23
CA GLU A 20 -31.19 -19.47 -13.68
C GLU A 20 -31.40 -20.45 -14.85
N ASP A 21 -30.49 -20.49 -15.80
CA ASP A 21 -30.56 -21.38 -16.95
C ASP A 21 -30.31 -22.84 -16.55
N LEU A 22 -29.41 -23.11 -15.61
CA LEU A 22 -29.20 -24.44 -15.05
C LEU A 22 -30.47 -24.99 -14.38
N LEU A 23 -31.22 -24.14 -13.64
CA LEU A 23 -32.48 -24.52 -13.02
C LEU A 23 -33.55 -24.94 -14.05
N ARG A 24 -33.50 -24.41 -15.27
CA ARG A 24 -34.47 -24.68 -16.37
C ARG A 24 -33.98 -25.80 -17.31
N SER A 25 -32.70 -26.17 -17.26
CA SER A 25 -32.09 -27.13 -18.17
C SER A 25 -32.16 -28.54 -17.62
N GLN A 26 -32.38 -29.51 -18.54
CA GLN A 26 -32.40 -30.92 -18.16
C GLN A 26 -30.99 -31.49 -18.03
N PRO A 27 -30.62 -32.06 -16.90
CA PRO A 27 -29.34 -32.76 -16.74
C PRO A 27 -29.09 -33.82 -17.81
N GLY A 28 -27.82 -33.91 -18.27
CA GLY A 28 -27.42 -34.86 -19.31
C GLY A 28 -27.61 -34.38 -20.74
N THR A 29 -28.15 -33.20 -20.96
CA THR A 29 -28.25 -32.58 -22.30
C THR A 29 -26.97 -31.81 -22.67
N ALA A 30 -26.72 -31.62 -23.97
CA ALA A 30 -25.60 -30.81 -24.45
C ALA A 30 -25.69 -29.37 -23.95
N ASN A 31 -26.90 -28.79 -23.87
CA ASN A 31 -27.11 -27.45 -23.34
C ASN A 31 -26.72 -27.36 -21.86
N PHE A 32 -27.06 -28.35 -21.05
CA PHE A 32 -26.68 -28.40 -19.64
C PHE A 32 -25.15 -28.46 -19.48
N ALA A 33 -24.47 -29.29 -20.28
CA ALA A 33 -23.00 -29.38 -20.28
C ALA A 33 -22.36 -28.04 -20.63
N GLN A 34 -22.87 -27.35 -21.67
CA GLN A 34 -22.36 -26.03 -22.06
C GLN A 34 -22.55 -24.97 -20.94
N LEU A 35 -23.66 -25.02 -20.22
CA LEU A 35 -23.88 -24.13 -19.08
C LEU A 35 -22.89 -24.39 -17.94
N LEU A 36 -22.54 -25.66 -17.69
CA LEU A 36 -21.49 -25.99 -16.70
C LEU A 36 -20.12 -25.44 -17.13
N ASP A 37 -19.75 -25.59 -18.41
CA ASP A 37 -18.50 -25.05 -18.92
C ASP A 37 -18.44 -23.50 -18.80
N ASN A 38 -19.54 -22.85 -19.11
CA ASN A 38 -19.66 -21.38 -18.97
C ASN A 38 -19.56 -20.96 -17.48
N ARG A 39 -20.22 -21.67 -16.58
CA ARG A 39 -20.12 -21.45 -15.13
C ARG A 39 -18.66 -21.55 -14.67
N ASP A 40 -17.98 -22.62 -15.05
CA ASP A 40 -16.60 -22.88 -14.61
C ASP A 40 -15.61 -21.83 -15.18
N ALA A 41 -15.90 -21.33 -16.39
CA ALA A 41 -15.14 -20.22 -16.98
C ALA A 41 -15.29 -18.93 -16.16
N GLU A 42 -16.52 -18.57 -15.74
CA GLU A 42 -16.75 -17.39 -14.91
C GLU A 42 -16.16 -17.55 -13.50
N LEU A 43 -16.30 -18.72 -12.88
CA LEU A 43 -15.64 -19.03 -11.60
C LEU A 43 -14.12 -18.87 -11.68
N THR A 44 -13.51 -19.32 -12.78
CA THR A 44 -12.08 -19.14 -13.03
C THR A 44 -11.66 -17.67 -13.11
N LYS A 45 -12.49 -16.80 -13.70
CA LYS A 45 -12.22 -15.36 -13.75
C LYS A 45 -12.24 -14.74 -12.36
N ILE A 46 -13.20 -15.16 -11.51
CA ILE A 46 -13.32 -14.68 -10.14
C ILE A 46 -12.13 -15.15 -9.31
N THR A 47 -11.82 -16.45 -9.30
CA THR A 47 -10.77 -17.02 -8.43
C THR A 47 -9.37 -16.52 -8.73
N LYS A 48 -9.09 -16.12 -9.98
CA LYS A 48 -7.84 -15.45 -10.33
C LYS A 48 -7.69 -14.05 -9.68
N ARG A 49 -8.80 -13.43 -9.28
CA ARG A 49 -8.81 -12.05 -8.77
C ARG A 49 -9.12 -11.94 -7.30
N LEU A 50 -10.00 -12.81 -6.81
CA LEU A 50 -10.51 -12.79 -5.44
C LEU A 50 -10.62 -14.20 -4.90
N ASN A 51 -10.06 -14.47 -3.75
CA ASN A 51 -10.23 -15.74 -3.06
C ASN A 51 -11.63 -15.82 -2.46
N VAL A 52 -12.45 -16.72 -2.98
CA VAL A 52 -13.85 -16.93 -2.58
C VAL A 52 -14.08 -18.38 -2.23
N ASN A 53 -15.02 -18.64 -1.33
CA ASN A 53 -15.51 -19.99 -1.10
C ASN A 53 -16.61 -20.32 -2.11
N ILE A 54 -16.45 -21.45 -2.80
CA ILE A 54 -17.37 -21.93 -3.82
C ILE A 54 -18.05 -23.20 -3.32
N SER A 55 -19.35 -23.25 -3.47
CA SER A 55 -20.16 -24.46 -3.29
C SER A 55 -21.20 -24.54 -4.41
N PHE A 56 -21.84 -25.70 -4.56
CA PHE A 56 -22.83 -25.91 -5.61
C PHE A 56 -24.13 -26.40 -5.00
N GLY A 57 -25.24 -25.84 -5.49
CA GLY A 57 -26.58 -26.26 -5.16
C GLY A 57 -26.98 -27.57 -5.88
N PRO A 58 -28.22 -28.04 -5.62
CA PRO A 58 -28.73 -29.35 -6.15
C PRO A 58 -28.73 -29.43 -7.68
N ASN A 59 -28.88 -28.29 -8.38
CA ASN A 59 -28.88 -28.22 -9.84
C ASN A 59 -27.51 -27.78 -10.40
N ASN A 60 -26.43 -27.95 -9.63
CA ASN A 60 -25.10 -27.48 -9.94
C ASN A 60 -25.00 -25.96 -10.08
N ASP A 61 -25.97 -25.20 -9.59
CA ASP A 61 -25.92 -23.75 -9.49
C ASP A 61 -24.78 -23.33 -8.55
N ALA A 62 -24.03 -22.30 -8.91
CA ALA A 62 -22.91 -21.80 -8.13
C ALA A 62 -23.42 -20.96 -6.95
N VAL A 63 -22.87 -21.22 -5.76
CA VAL A 63 -23.06 -20.41 -4.55
C VAL A 63 -21.69 -19.95 -4.08
N LEU A 64 -21.48 -18.64 -3.97
CA LEU A 64 -20.21 -18.07 -3.58
C LEU A 64 -20.35 -17.25 -2.29
N SER A 65 -19.31 -17.33 -1.47
CA SER A 65 -19.19 -16.45 -0.30
C SER A 65 -17.79 -15.86 -0.19
N TYR A 66 -17.74 -14.64 0.36
CA TYR A 66 -16.52 -13.91 0.66
C TYR A 66 -16.56 -13.45 2.11
N ASN A 67 -15.53 -13.78 2.88
CA ASN A 67 -15.44 -13.44 4.31
C ASN A 67 -16.73 -13.74 5.10
N GLY A 68 -17.34 -14.91 4.84
CA GLY A 68 -18.56 -15.35 5.51
C GLY A 68 -19.87 -14.74 5.00
N SER A 69 -19.82 -13.78 4.08
CA SER A 69 -21.00 -13.18 3.46
C SER A 69 -21.27 -13.81 2.09
N ASN A 70 -22.54 -14.16 1.81
CA ASN A 70 -22.93 -14.63 0.49
C ASN A 70 -22.78 -13.49 -0.53
N ILE A 71 -22.05 -13.77 -1.61
CA ILE A 71 -21.83 -12.85 -2.73
C ILE A 71 -22.50 -13.32 -4.02
N LEU A 72 -22.91 -14.60 -4.08
CA LEU A 72 -23.75 -15.15 -5.13
C LEU A 72 -24.61 -16.26 -4.52
N GLN A 73 -25.93 -16.13 -4.65
CA GLN A 73 -26.89 -17.19 -4.29
C GLN A 73 -28.15 -17.04 -5.14
N GLY A 74 -28.48 -18.10 -5.88
CA GLY A 74 -29.61 -18.04 -6.83
C GLY A 74 -29.38 -16.96 -7.89
N ASN A 75 -30.32 -16.00 -7.96
CA ASN A 75 -30.26 -14.85 -8.86
C ASN A 75 -29.78 -13.54 -8.18
N SER A 76 -29.25 -13.64 -6.97
CA SER A 76 -28.75 -12.48 -6.23
C SER A 76 -27.21 -12.48 -6.26
N ALA A 77 -26.63 -11.40 -6.79
CA ALA A 77 -25.19 -11.15 -6.80
C ALA A 77 -24.87 -9.89 -5.98
N GLY A 78 -23.79 -9.97 -5.18
CA GLY A 78 -23.18 -8.81 -4.55
C GLY A 78 -22.34 -8.00 -5.54
N ALA A 79 -22.07 -6.76 -5.19
CA ALA A 79 -21.20 -5.87 -5.95
C ALA A 79 -20.02 -5.41 -5.09
N PHE A 80 -18.81 -5.54 -5.63
CA PHE A 80 -17.59 -5.08 -4.99
C PHE A 80 -17.15 -3.72 -5.53
N ASP A 81 -16.69 -2.88 -4.63
CA ASP A 81 -16.08 -1.59 -4.96
C ASP A 81 -14.70 -1.47 -4.31
N VAL A 82 -13.76 -0.87 -5.05
CA VAL A 82 -12.44 -0.49 -4.54
C VAL A 82 -12.34 1.02 -4.52
N LEU A 83 -12.15 1.60 -3.34
CA LEU A 83 -11.99 3.03 -3.15
C LEU A 83 -10.56 3.34 -2.74
N GLN A 84 -10.04 4.47 -3.20
CA GLN A 84 -8.75 4.98 -2.76
C GLN A 84 -8.94 5.94 -1.58
N ASN A 85 -8.26 5.66 -0.48
CA ASN A 85 -8.19 6.55 0.68
C ASN A 85 -7.29 7.76 0.39
N ALA A 86 -7.47 8.84 1.14
CA ALA A 86 -6.66 10.05 1.03
C ALA A 86 -5.15 9.82 1.23
N ASN A 87 -4.78 8.78 1.97
CA ASN A 87 -3.38 8.38 2.19
C ASN A 87 -2.81 7.47 1.10
N GLY A 88 -3.57 7.16 0.05
CA GLY A 88 -3.16 6.30 -1.05
C GLY A 88 -3.39 4.80 -0.85
N THR A 89 -3.82 4.35 0.33
CA THR A 89 -4.24 2.96 0.55
C THR A 89 -5.58 2.68 -0.11
N LEU A 90 -5.96 1.40 -0.22
CA LEU A 90 -7.23 1.00 -0.81
C LEU A 90 -8.21 0.52 0.29
N ALA A 91 -9.48 0.81 0.10
CA ALA A 91 -10.60 0.26 0.87
C ALA A 91 -11.44 -0.66 -0.02
N PHE A 92 -11.91 -1.77 0.52
CA PHE A 92 -12.72 -2.75 -0.17
C PHE A 92 -14.14 -2.78 0.41
N HIS A 93 -15.13 -2.68 -0.46
CA HIS A 93 -16.53 -2.65 -0.08
C HIS A 93 -17.32 -3.74 -0.80
N LEU A 94 -18.29 -4.31 -0.11
CA LEU A 94 -19.31 -5.21 -0.64
C LEU A 94 -20.67 -4.56 -0.44
N ASN A 95 -21.41 -4.31 -1.51
CA ASN A 95 -22.72 -3.65 -1.50
C ASN A 95 -22.71 -2.30 -0.76
N GLY A 96 -21.60 -1.54 -0.95
CA GLY A 96 -21.40 -0.24 -0.31
C GLY A 96 -20.93 -0.28 1.15
N ALA A 97 -20.90 -1.46 1.79
CA ALA A 97 -20.39 -1.62 3.14
C ALA A 97 -18.91 -2.06 3.13
N SER A 98 -18.13 -1.56 4.09
CA SER A 98 -16.74 -1.99 4.25
C SER A 98 -16.66 -3.48 4.53
N THR A 99 -15.76 -4.19 3.86
CA THR A 99 -15.48 -5.61 4.06
C THR A 99 -13.99 -5.85 4.22
N ALA A 100 -13.60 -7.08 4.55
CA ALA A 100 -12.20 -7.45 4.66
C ALA A 100 -11.47 -7.22 3.32
N THR A 101 -10.23 -6.75 3.40
CA THR A 101 -9.39 -6.56 2.21
C THR A 101 -8.98 -7.91 1.64
N PRO A 102 -8.90 -8.04 0.30
CA PRO A 102 -8.41 -9.26 -0.33
C PRO A 102 -6.97 -9.57 0.09
N ALA A 103 -6.71 -10.82 0.47
CA ALA A 103 -5.36 -11.29 0.80
C ALA A 103 -4.66 -11.92 -0.41
N ASP A 104 -5.44 -12.52 -1.32
CA ASP A 104 -4.95 -13.33 -2.43
C ASP A 104 -5.52 -12.86 -3.78
N GLY A 105 -5.00 -13.41 -4.87
CA GLY A 105 -5.38 -13.08 -6.23
C GLY A 105 -4.90 -11.69 -6.68
N ALA A 106 -5.34 -11.26 -7.85
CA ALA A 106 -4.91 -9.98 -8.41
C ALA A 106 -5.33 -8.79 -7.53
N LEU A 107 -6.50 -8.86 -6.89
CA LEU A 107 -6.94 -7.84 -5.94
C LEU A 107 -6.05 -7.81 -4.70
N GLY A 108 -5.73 -8.96 -4.10
CA GLY A 108 -4.81 -9.03 -2.95
C GLY A 108 -3.45 -8.42 -3.25
N GLY A 109 -2.88 -8.72 -4.42
CA GLY A 109 -1.64 -8.11 -4.88
C GLY A 109 -1.72 -6.58 -5.01
N ALA A 110 -2.83 -6.05 -5.53
CA ALA A 110 -3.03 -4.61 -5.65
C ALA A 110 -3.17 -3.92 -4.27
N PHE A 111 -3.91 -4.52 -3.34
CA PHE A 111 -4.05 -4.02 -1.96
C PHE A 111 -2.72 -4.03 -1.21
N SER A 112 -1.97 -5.13 -1.32
CA SER A 112 -0.63 -5.25 -0.75
C SER A 112 0.32 -4.19 -1.32
N SER A 113 0.32 -4.00 -2.65
CA SER A 113 1.16 -3.00 -3.31
C SER A 113 0.85 -1.58 -2.84
N ALA A 114 -0.44 -1.22 -2.69
CA ALA A 114 -0.84 0.10 -2.18
C ALA A 114 -0.39 0.30 -0.71
N THR A 115 -0.50 -0.74 0.12
CA THR A 115 -0.05 -0.72 1.51
C THR A 115 1.47 -0.53 1.60
N VAL A 116 2.23 -1.30 0.83
CA VAL A 116 3.70 -1.19 0.78
C VAL A 116 4.15 0.18 0.27
N ALA A 117 3.47 0.73 -0.74
CA ALA A 117 3.76 2.08 -1.23
C ALA A 117 3.54 3.12 -0.14
N ARG A 118 2.44 3.03 0.64
CA ARG A 118 2.19 3.93 1.77
C ARG A 118 3.28 3.80 2.84
N GLN A 119 3.63 2.59 3.25
CA GLN A 119 4.69 2.37 4.24
C GLN A 119 6.04 2.95 3.83
N ARG A 120 6.35 2.91 2.52
CA ARG A 120 7.57 3.53 1.98
C ARG A 120 7.54 5.05 2.09
N LEU A 121 6.39 5.68 1.79
CA LEU A 121 6.21 7.12 1.97
C LEU A 121 6.34 7.50 3.44
N ASP A 122 5.70 6.78 4.36
CA ASP A 122 5.78 7.02 5.80
C ASP A 122 7.24 6.92 6.31
N SER A 123 8.00 5.96 5.77
CA SER A 123 9.42 5.80 6.11
C SER A 123 10.27 6.96 5.61
N LEU A 124 9.99 7.48 4.40
CA LEU A 124 10.67 8.67 3.87
C LEU A 124 10.30 9.92 4.66
N ASP A 125 9.02 10.08 5.03
CA ASP A 125 8.55 11.20 5.85
C ASP A 125 9.25 11.20 7.22
N SER A 126 9.35 10.04 7.87
CA SER A 126 10.06 9.86 9.13
C SER A 126 11.55 10.19 9.01
N LEU A 127 12.19 9.78 7.90
CA LEU A 127 13.60 10.04 7.63
C LEU A 127 13.86 11.54 7.43
N ALA A 128 12.95 12.26 6.76
CA ALA A 128 13.04 13.70 6.58
C ALA A 128 12.89 14.47 7.91
N VAL A 129 12.00 14.02 8.79
CA VAL A 129 11.86 14.58 10.15
C VAL A 129 13.14 14.35 10.96
N GLN A 130 13.72 13.14 10.89
CA GLN A 130 14.98 12.83 11.57
C GLN A 130 16.11 13.72 11.05
N PHE A 131 16.22 13.88 9.72
CA PHE A 131 17.21 14.78 9.11
C PHE A 131 17.08 16.21 9.61
N ALA A 132 15.85 16.76 9.61
CA ALA A 132 15.62 18.12 10.09
C ALA A 132 15.96 18.26 11.58
N THR A 133 15.63 17.26 12.39
CA THR A 133 15.93 17.23 13.83
C THR A 133 17.43 17.22 14.07
N ASP A 134 18.17 16.34 13.42
CA ASP A 134 19.62 16.18 13.59
C ASP A 134 20.37 17.43 13.14
N MET A 135 19.99 17.98 11.97
CA MET A 135 20.62 19.17 11.42
C MET A 135 20.35 20.41 12.28
N ASN A 136 19.14 20.57 12.77
CA ASN A 136 18.79 21.69 13.66
C ASN A 136 19.47 21.55 15.04
N ALA A 137 19.52 20.35 15.60
CA ALA A 137 20.23 20.08 16.85
C ALA A 137 21.73 20.35 16.74
N TRP A 138 22.37 19.94 15.63
CA TRP A 138 23.77 20.30 15.36
C TRP A 138 23.95 21.81 15.22
N HIS A 139 23.09 22.48 14.44
CA HIS A 139 23.19 23.91 14.19
C HIS A 139 23.04 24.74 15.46
N ALA A 140 22.13 24.32 16.36
CA ALA A 140 21.90 24.99 17.65
C ALA A 140 23.07 24.91 18.62
N GLN A 141 24.02 23.98 18.42
CA GLN A 141 25.25 23.87 19.24
C GLN A 141 26.31 24.90 18.87
N GLY A 142 26.19 25.49 17.67
CA GLY A 142 27.11 26.49 17.19
C GLY A 142 26.69 27.92 17.49
N LEU A 143 27.60 28.84 17.16
CA LEU A 143 27.34 30.29 17.22
C LEU A 143 27.40 30.89 15.82
N THR A 144 26.48 31.82 15.54
CA THR A 144 26.42 32.63 14.33
C THR A 144 27.51 33.71 14.34
N ASP A 145 27.61 34.50 13.26
CA ASP A 145 28.53 35.66 13.26
C ASP A 145 28.22 36.68 14.32
N ALA A 146 26.97 36.80 14.74
CA ALA A 146 26.54 37.64 15.86
C ALA A 146 26.80 37.03 17.24
N ASN A 147 27.48 35.87 17.34
CA ASN A 147 27.76 35.12 18.56
C ASN A 147 26.47 34.67 19.32
N VAL A 148 25.39 34.41 18.61
CA VAL A 148 24.17 33.80 19.16
C VAL A 148 24.02 32.37 18.68
N ALA A 149 23.32 31.54 19.45
CA ALA A 149 23.08 30.15 19.06
C ALA A 149 22.35 30.05 17.70
N GLY A 150 22.66 29.03 16.91
CA GLY A 150 21.99 28.80 15.65
C GLY A 150 20.50 28.53 15.80
N GLY A 151 19.69 29.22 14.99
CA GLY A 151 18.27 28.92 14.83
C GLY A 151 18.02 27.67 13.97
N PRO A 152 16.76 27.35 13.59
CA PRO A 152 16.50 26.28 12.66
C PRO A 152 17.19 26.48 11.32
N LEU A 153 17.93 25.47 10.85
CA LEU A 153 18.59 25.44 9.54
C LEU A 153 17.62 24.95 8.46
N VAL A 154 16.81 23.97 8.81
CA VAL A 154 15.83 23.34 7.94
C VAL A 154 14.49 23.20 8.64
N SER A 155 13.43 23.16 7.84
CA SER A 155 12.07 22.85 8.31
C SER A 155 11.52 21.65 7.53
N VAL A 156 10.61 20.91 8.14
CA VAL A 156 9.84 19.86 7.51
C VAL A 156 8.42 19.90 8.06
N GLY A 157 7.43 19.74 7.19
CA GLY A 157 6.03 19.57 7.55
C GLY A 157 5.68 18.10 7.76
N THR A 158 4.52 17.70 7.28
CA THR A 158 4.01 16.33 7.43
C THR A 158 4.59 15.33 6.44
N THR A 159 5.26 15.77 5.38
CA THR A 159 5.82 14.92 4.33
C THR A 159 7.25 15.30 4.00
N ALA A 160 8.03 14.33 3.54
CA ALA A 160 9.41 14.55 3.09
C ALA A 160 9.53 15.61 1.98
N ALA A 161 8.50 15.72 1.13
CA ALA A 161 8.44 16.72 0.06
C ALA A 161 8.40 18.17 0.58
N SER A 162 8.06 18.38 1.85
CA SER A 162 8.03 19.71 2.49
C SER A 162 9.35 20.12 3.12
N LEU A 163 10.40 19.28 3.03
CA LEU A 163 11.72 19.61 3.56
C LEU A 163 12.29 20.85 2.84
N ALA A 164 12.64 21.86 3.59
CA ALA A 164 13.14 23.11 3.07
C ALA A 164 14.24 23.72 3.96
N VAL A 165 15.20 24.41 3.32
CA VAL A 165 16.16 25.26 4.04
C VAL A 165 15.47 26.57 4.40
N VAL A 166 15.57 26.97 5.68
CA VAL A 166 14.92 28.21 6.20
C VAL A 166 15.89 29.35 6.46
N ILE A 167 17.19 29.09 6.50
CA ILE A 167 18.22 30.13 6.60
C ILE A 167 18.32 30.87 5.26
N THR A 168 18.25 32.19 5.30
CA THR A 168 18.39 33.07 4.13
C THR A 168 19.68 33.87 4.10
N ASN A 169 20.32 34.09 5.27
CA ASN A 169 21.59 34.83 5.38
C ASN A 169 22.72 33.88 5.81
N ILE A 170 23.86 34.00 5.13
CA ILE A 170 25.05 33.20 5.45
C ILE A 170 25.58 33.49 6.86
N THR A 171 25.37 34.72 7.37
CA THR A 171 25.82 35.17 8.69
C THR A 171 25.04 34.48 9.84
N ASP A 172 23.87 33.86 9.51
CA ASP A 172 23.05 33.14 10.46
C ASP A 172 23.46 31.66 10.57
N ILE A 173 24.43 31.21 9.74
CA ILE A 173 24.98 29.88 9.87
C ILE A 173 25.86 29.82 11.12
N ALA A 174 25.50 28.91 12.05
CA ALA A 174 26.21 28.74 13.32
C ALA A 174 27.46 27.86 13.14
N ALA A 175 28.44 28.38 12.41
CA ALA A 175 29.71 27.69 12.12
C ALA A 175 30.72 27.71 13.28
N LYS A 176 30.65 28.73 14.15
CA LYS A 176 31.57 28.91 15.28
C LYS A 176 31.25 27.93 16.40
N SER A 177 32.26 27.46 17.13
CA SER A 177 32.08 26.73 18.36
C SER A 177 32.07 27.66 19.57
N SER A 178 31.54 27.17 20.69
CA SER A 178 31.46 27.92 21.97
C SER A 178 32.82 28.31 22.55
N ASP A 179 33.91 27.63 22.13
CA ASP A 179 35.29 27.94 22.50
C ASP A 179 35.93 29.04 21.61
N GLY A 180 35.17 29.66 20.69
CA GLY A 180 35.58 30.78 19.87
C GLY A 180 36.22 30.43 18.53
N ARG A 181 36.32 29.15 18.14
CA ARG A 181 36.84 28.74 16.84
C ARG A 181 35.81 29.06 15.74
N LEU A 182 36.24 29.81 14.70
CA LEU A 182 35.34 30.28 13.63
C LEU A 182 34.61 29.17 12.86
N ASN A 183 35.22 27.98 12.77
CA ASN A 183 34.64 26.82 12.08
C ASN A 183 34.49 25.59 13.01
N GLY A 184 34.54 25.81 14.33
CA GLY A 184 34.57 24.72 15.29
C GLY A 184 33.33 23.85 15.28
N ASN A 185 32.14 24.43 15.06
CA ASN A 185 30.88 23.68 14.98
C ASN A 185 30.79 22.86 13.68
N LEU A 186 31.42 23.31 12.59
CA LEU A 186 31.47 22.50 11.34
C LEU A 186 32.22 21.19 11.56
N LEU A 187 33.23 21.17 12.40
CA LEU A 187 33.98 19.94 12.74
C LEU A 187 33.13 18.96 13.56
N ASN A 188 32.12 19.46 14.26
CA ASN A 188 31.20 18.65 15.05
C ASN A 188 30.03 18.04 14.24
N ILE A 189 29.94 18.31 12.94
CA ILE A 189 28.84 17.77 12.10
C ILE A 189 28.81 16.23 12.11
N THR A 190 29.94 15.60 12.39
CA THR A 190 30.01 14.15 12.53
C THR A 190 29.17 13.60 13.66
N THR A 191 28.78 14.43 14.65
CA THR A 191 27.88 14.04 15.73
C THR A 191 26.47 13.69 15.23
N THR A 192 26.05 14.25 14.09
CA THR A 192 24.78 13.92 13.42
C THR A 192 24.78 12.49 12.87
N ARG A 193 25.93 11.85 12.73
CA ARG A 193 26.15 10.51 12.20
C ARG A 193 26.11 9.42 13.28
N GLY A 194 25.48 9.68 14.41
CA GLY A 194 25.35 8.75 15.53
C GLY A 194 24.48 7.51 15.25
N ASN A 195 24.09 6.81 16.31
CA ASN A 195 23.39 5.54 16.20
C ASN A 195 21.97 5.63 15.58
N SER A 196 21.33 6.78 15.68
CA SER A 196 20.00 7.06 15.09
C SER A 196 20.09 7.94 13.84
N SER A 197 21.22 7.97 13.16
CA SER A 197 21.46 8.88 12.05
C SER A 197 20.58 8.57 10.83
N VAL A 198 20.30 9.60 10.05
CA VAL A 198 19.60 9.52 8.75
C VAL A 198 20.31 8.54 7.82
N GLU A 199 21.65 8.47 7.80
CA GLU A 199 22.42 7.55 6.97
C GLU A 199 22.09 6.09 7.28
N LYS A 200 21.96 5.73 8.56
CA LYS A 200 21.56 4.38 8.97
C LYS A 200 20.10 4.10 8.64
N GLY A 201 19.22 5.06 8.86
CA GLY A 201 17.82 4.98 8.46
C GLY A 201 17.66 4.76 6.96
N TRP A 202 18.40 5.51 6.14
CA TRP A 202 18.43 5.35 4.69
C TRP A 202 18.94 3.96 4.27
N THR A 203 20.04 3.51 4.87
CA THR A 203 20.59 2.18 4.60
C THR A 203 19.60 1.07 4.94
N ALA A 204 18.93 1.19 6.09
CA ALA A 204 17.91 0.23 6.52
C ALA A 204 16.69 0.23 5.57
N LEU A 205 16.27 1.41 5.10
CA LEU A 205 15.19 1.55 4.12
C LEU A 205 15.53 0.82 2.81
N ILE A 206 16.72 1.05 2.26
CA ILE A 206 17.19 0.40 1.04
C ILE A 206 17.29 -1.12 1.22
N ALA A 207 17.86 -1.58 2.33
CA ALA A 207 18.00 -3.01 2.62
C ALA A 207 16.63 -3.71 2.72
N ASN A 208 15.67 -3.06 3.38
CA ASN A 208 14.29 -3.57 3.49
C ASN A 208 13.63 -3.68 2.10
N HIS A 209 13.77 -2.65 1.26
CA HIS A 209 13.24 -2.68 -0.11
C HIS A 209 13.85 -3.80 -0.94
N ALA A 210 15.17 -3.99 -0.86
CA ALA A 210 15.84 -5.08 -1.57
C ALA A 210 15.36 -6.46 -1.12
N SER A 211 15.18 -6.66 0.20
CA SER A 211 14.64 -7.89 0.76
C SER A 211 13.22 -8.17 0.27
N MET A 212 12.33 -7.16 0.31
CA MET A 212 10.94 -7.30 -0.17
C MET A 212 10.88 -7.62 -1.67
N LEU A 213 11.76 -7.01 -2.50
CA LEU A 213 11.84 -7.29 -3.92
C LEU A 213 12.27 -8.74 -4.16
N ASN A 214 13.30 -9.21 -3.46
CA ASN A 214 13.78 -10.59 -3.57
C ASN A 214 12.69 -11.60 -3.18
N THR A 215 11.95 -11.33 -2.11
CA THR A 215 10.82 -12.18 -1.68
C THR A 215 9.76 -12.25 -2.78
N ALA A 216 9.32 -11.10 -3.30
CA ALA A 216 8.31 -11.05 -4.35
C ALA A 216 8.76 -11.76 -5.64
N GLN A 217 10.03 -11.66 -6.03
CA GLN A 217 10.60 -12.38 -7.19
C GLN A 217 10.64 -13.88 -6.94
N THR A 218 10.95 -14.32 -5.73
CA THR A 218 10.96 -15.75 -5.36
C THR A 218 9.55 -16.33 -5.42
N GLU A 219 8.57 -15.63 -4.87
CA GLU A 219 7.16 -16.01 -4.91
C GLU A 219 6.62 -16.08 -6.34
N GLN A 220 6.96 -15.08 -7.18
CA GLN A 220 6.60 -15.09 -8.60
C GLN A 220 7.21 -16.28 -9.35
N SER A 221 8.42 -16.69 -9.00
CA SER A 221 9.10 -17.80 -9.65
C SER A 221 8.58 -19.17 -9.20
N ALA A 222 7.89 -19.23 -8.06
CA ALA A 222 7.32 -20.43 -7.48
C ALA A 222 5.84 -20.65 -7.91
N ALA A 223 5.19 -19.65 -8.47
CA ALA A 223 3.79 -19.65 -8.91
C ALA A 223 3.67 -20.08 -10.39
#